data_7d9ae64edb0e61398358df54d2413a2e
#
_entry.id   7d9ae64edb0e61398358df54d2413a2e
#
_cell.length_a   1.000
_cell.length_b   1.000
_cell.length_c   1.000
_cell.angle_alpha   90.00
_cell.angle_beta   90.00
_cell.angle_gamma   90.00
#
_symmetry.space_group_name_H-M   'P 1'
#
loop_
_entity.id
_entity.type
_entity.pdbx_description
1 polymer ?
#
loop_
_entity_poly.entity_id
_entity_poly.type
_entity_poly.pdbx_seq_one_letter_code
_entity_poly.pdbx_strand_id
1 'polypeptide(L)'
;MKNKRGVILISSQEEFAKEFGRLCKEFNHLEIYTAWVGNPGNIIPFSHLENLDTVEVYLGVSFDQSSPDGIQYLIDKKYTVTIIDDKFTYHPKLYFFKSKIGMALLMGSSNFTYAGF
;
A
#
# COMPACT_ATOMS: atom_id res chain seq x y z
N MET A 1 11.54 1.62 -19.68
CA MET A 1 11.91 1.95 -18.29
C MET A 1 13.41 1.86 -18.10
N LYS A 2 13.98 2.87 -17.52
CA LYS A 2 15.42 2.86 -17.20
C LYS A 2 15.65 2.10 -15.90
N ASN A 3 16.68 1.26 -15.87
CA ASN A 3 17.14 0.64 -14.63
C ASN A 3 17.73 1.72 -13.74
N LYS A 4 17.03 2.01 -12.66
CA LYS A 4 17.55 2.87 -11.60
C LYS A 4 17.84 2.01 -10.39
N ARG A 5 19.02 2.17 -9.83
CA ARG A 5 19.38 1.55 -8.56
C ARG A 5 19.74 2.65 -7.59
N GLY A 6 19.33 2.47 -6.36
CA GLY A 6 19.69 3.40 -5.30
C GLY A 6 18.57 3.64 -4.32
N VAL A 7 18.86 4.55 -3.42
CA VAL A 7 17.96 4.93 -2.34
C VAL A 7 17.56 6.38 -2.57
N ILE A 8 16.26 6.66 -2.50
CA ILE A 8 15.73 8.01 -2.61
C ILE A 8 15.08 8.34 -1.27
N LEU A 9 15.42 9.50 -0.72
CA LEU A 9 14.80 10.01 0.50
C LEU A 9 13.55 10.82 0.12
N ILE A 10 12.42 10.42 0.66
CA ILE A 10 11.15 11.12 0.49
C ILE A 10 10.86 11.86 1.79
N SER A 11 10.69 13.15 1.73
CA SER A 11 10.62 14.01 2.93
C SER A 11 9.26 14.64 3.18
N SER A 12 8.24 14.32 2.37
CA SER A 12 6.89 14.82 2.60
C SER A 12 5.84 13.79 2.24
N GLN A 13 4.67 13.92 2.84
CA GLN A 13 3.51 13.09 2.54
C GLN A 13 3.08 13.24 1.08
N GLU A 14 3.14 14.46 0.56
CA GLU A 14 2.81 14.75 -0.83
C GLU A 14 3.75 14.02 -1.80
N GLU A 15 5.05 14.06 -1.55
CA GLU A 15 6.02 13.32 -2.35
C GLU A 15 5.78 11.82 -2.28
N PHE A 16 5.43 11.31 -1.10
CA PHE A 16 5.15 9.89 -0.91
C PHE A 16 3.95 9.45 -1.75
N ALA A 17 2.85 10.20 -1.68
CA ALA A 17 1.63 9.91 -2.44
C ALA A 17 1.88 9.95 -3.95
N LYS A 18 2.66 10.93 -4.40
CA LYS A 18 3.02 11.09 -5.80
C LYS A 18 3.87 9.92 -6.30
N GLU A 19 4.85 9.51 -5.52
CA GLU A 19 5.72 8.39 -5.86
C GLU A 19 4.94 7.08 -5.86
N PHE A 20 4.04 6.88 -4.90
CA PHE A 20 3.17 5.71 -4.87
C PHE A 20 2.34 5.62 -6.16
N GLY A 21 1.71 6.72 -6.57
CA GLY A 21 0.92 6.76 -7.80
C GLY A 21 1.74 6.47 -9.03
N ARG A 22 2.95 7.00 -9.10
CA ARG A 22 3.88 6.75 -10.20
C ARG A 22 4.25 5.26 -10.28
N LEU A 23 4.58 4.65 -9.16
CA LEU A 23 4.96 3.25 -9.11
C LEU A 23 3.80 2.32 -9.46
N CYS A 24 2.57 2.65 -9.08
CA CYS A 24 1.40 1.90 -9.47
C CYS A 24 1.19 1.84 -10.98
N LYS A 25 1.64 2.86 -11.71
CA LYS A 25 1.58 2.89 -13.18
C LYS A 25 2.75 2.17 -13.83
N GLU A 26 3.90 2.16 -13.17
CA GLU A 26 5.13 1.61 -13.72
C GLU A 26 5.28 0.12 -13.50
N PHE A 27 4.77 -0.37 -12.38
CA PHE A 27 4.81 -1.79 -12.00
C PHE A 27 3.43 -2.42 -12.17
N ASN A 28 3.36 -3.75 -12.16
CA ASN A 28 2.09 -4.46 -12.35
C ASN A 28 1.67 -5.32 -11.16
N HIS A 29 2.50 -5.43 -10.14
CA HIS A 29 2.18 -6.17 -8.93
C HIS A 29 2.59 -5.36 -7.70
N LEU A 30 1.74 -5.38 -6.67
CA LEU A 30 1.99 -4.69 -5.43
C LEU A 30 1.64 -5.58 -4.24
N GLU A 31 2.56 -5.66 -3.29
CA GLU A 31 2.30 -6.22 -1.97
C GLU A 31 2.29 -5.08 -0.95
N ILE A 32 1.22 -4.96 -0.21
CA ILE A 32 1.05 -3.94 0.82
C ILE A 32 1.12 -4.60 2.18
N TYR A 33 2.03 -4.13 3.01
CA TYR A 33 2.14 -4.54 4.41
C TYR A 33 1.85 -3.30 5.24
N THR A 34 0.68 -3.23 5.83
CA THR A 34 0.24 -2.04 6.56
C THR A 34 -0.40 -2.40 7.89
N ALA A 35 -0.15 -1.60 8.90
CA ALA A 35 -0.80 -1.82 10.19
C ALA A 35 -2.30 -1.57 10.09
N TRP A 36 -2.71 -0.56 9.34
CA TRP A 36 -4.10 -0.16 9.22
C TRP A 36 -4.45 0.24 7.79
N VAL A 37 -5.71 -0.04 7.41
CA VAL A 37 -6.28 0.37 6.13
C VAL A 37 -7.39 1.38 6.39
N GLY A 38 -7.38 2.47 5.63
CA GLY A 38 -8.34 3.54 5.77
C GLY A 38 -9.65 3.34 5.01
N ASN A 39 -10.52 4.34 5.10
CA ASN A 39 -11.82 4.34 4.44
C ASN A 39 -11.68 4.68 2.95
N PRO A 40 -12.29 3.89 2.05
CA PRO A 40 -12.21 4.16 0.60
C PRO A 40 -12.89 5.46 0.16
N GLY A 41 -13.71 6.08 1.00
CA GLY A 41 -14.29 7.40 0.71
C GLY A 41 -13.25 8.52 0.58
N ASN A 42 -12.02 8.31 1.09
CA ASN A 42 -10.94 9.31 1.11
C ASN A 42 -9.77 8.88 0.21
N ILE A 43 -9.91 8.73 -1.02
CA ILE A 43 -9.53 7.60 -1.82
C ILE A 43 -8.33 7.70 -2.74
N ILE A 44 -7.45 8.62 -2.58
CA ILE A 44 -6.29 8.68 -3.48
C ILE A 44 -5.52 7.34 -3.52
N PRO A 45 -5.16 6.72 -2.38
CA PRO A 45 -4.41 5.46 -2.45
C PRO A 45 -5.19 4.30 -3.09
N PHE A 46 -6.49 4.22 -2.85
CA PHE A 46 -7.28 3.11 -3.42
C PHE A 46 -7.42 3.21 -4.94
N SER A 47 -7.61 4.40 -5.47
CA SER A 47 -7.77 4.59 -6.92
C SER A 47 -6.51 4.22 -7.70
N HIS A 48 -5.33 4.41 -7.13
CA HIS A 48 -4.08 4.03 -7.77
C HIS A 48 -3.95 2.53 -7.99
N LEU A 49 -4.59 1.71 -7.14
CA LEU A 49 -4.51 0.26 -7.23
C LEU A 49 -5.10 -0.28 -8.53
N GLU A 50 -6.02 0.45 -9.15
CA GLU A 50 -6.67 0.02 -10.38
C GLU A 50 -5.70 -0.05 -11.58
N ASN A 51 -4.54 0.57 -11.47
CA ASN A 51 -3.50 0.49 -12.51
C ASN A 51 -2.69 -0.83 -12.44
N LEU A 52 -2.84 -1.59 -11.38
CA LEU A 52 -2.06 -2.81 -11.13
C LEU A 52 -2.83 -4.05 -11.58
N ASP A 53 -2.10 -5.06 -12.04
CA ASP A 53 -2.70 -6.34 -12.43
C ASP A 53 -3.05 -7.18 -11.21
N THR A 54 -2.19 -7.16 -10.19
CA THR A 54 -2.38 -7.93 -8.96
C THR A 54 -2.00 -7.10 -7.74
N VAL A 55 -2.78 -7.26 -6.67
CA VAL A 55 -2.53 -6.60 -5.39
C VAL A 55 -2.74 -7.61 -4.27
N GLU A 56 -1.78 -7.70 -3.37
CA GLU A 56 -1.87 -8.48 -2.13
C GLU A 56 -1.74 -7.53 -0.95
N VAL A 57 -2.65 -7.65 0.01
CA VAL A 57 -2.66 -6.78 1.19
C VAL A 57 -2.57 -7.62 2.44
N TYR A 58 -1.61 -7.30 3.28
CA TYR A 58 -1.41 -7.89 4.60
C TYR A 58 -1.64 -6.79 5.62
N LEU A 59 -2.78 -6.84 6.31
CA LEU A 59 -3.19 -5.76 7.20
C LEU A 59 -3.45 -6.24 8.62
N GLY A 60 -3.23 -5.33 9.56
CA GLY A 60 -3.54 -5.55 10.96
C GLY A 60 -4.92 -5.05 11.32
N VAL A 61 -5.44 -5.55 12.44
CA VAL A 61 -6.74 -5.15 12.98
C VAL A 61 -6.65 -4.68 14.43
N SER A 62 -5.43 -4.55 14.95
CA SER A 62 -5.22 -4.10 16.33
C SER A 62 -5.79 -2.72 16.56
N PHE A 63 -6.35 -2.51 17.74
CA PHE A 63 -6.90 -1.21 18.18
C PHE A 63 -8.07 -0.69 17.33
N ASP A 64 -8.72 -1.56 16.57
CA ASP A 64 -9.85 -1.20 15.71
C ASP A 64 -9.57 0.00 14.78
N GLN A 65 -8.30 0.12 14.33
CA GLN A 65 -7.87 1.25 13.48
C GLN A 65 -8.10 1.00 12.00
N SER A 66 -8.24 -0.25 11.58
CA SER A 66 -8.57 -0.53 10.18
C SER A 66 -10.06 -0.33 9.92
N SER A 67 -10.37 0.38 8.83
CA SER A 67 -11.74 0.62 8.41
C SER A 67 -12.38 -0.67 7.86
N PRO A 68 -13.51 -1.13 8.40
CA PRO A 68 -14.25 -2.25 7.80
C PRO A 68 -14.61 -1.99 6.33
N ASP A 69 -14.97 -0.76 5.99
CA ASP A 69 -15.29 -0.38 4.61
C ASP A 69 -14.06 -0.47 3.71
N GLY A 70 -12.88 -0.13 4.22
CA GLY A 70 -11.63 -0.26 3.49
C GLY A 70 -11.31 -1.72 3.20
N ILE A 71 -11.46 -2.59 4.19
CA ILE A 71 -11.25 -4.03 4.02
C ILE A 71 -12.24 -4.60 3.01
N GLN A 72 -13.52 -4.22 3.12
CA GLN A 72 -14.56 -4.69 2.21
C GLN A 72 -14.29 -4.24 0.77
N TYR A 73 -13.84 -3.00 0.58
CA TYR A 73 -13.46 -2.49 -0.73
C TYR A 73 -12.40 -3.37 -1.40
N LEU A 74 -11.36 -3.73 -0.65
CA LEU A 74 -10.27 -4.57 -1.16
C LEU A 74 -10.78 -5.96 -1.55
N ILE A 75 -11.66 -6.54 -0.74
CA ILE A 75 -12.26 -7.84 -1.03
C ILE A 75 -13.15 -7.77 -2.27
N ASP A 76 -13.95 -6.73 -2.40
CA ASP A 76 -14.86 -6.54 -3.54
C ASP A 76 -14.09 -6.37 -4.85
N LYS A 77 -12.92 -5.74 -4.81
CA LYS A 77 -12.03 -5.62 -5.96
C LYS A 77 -11.27 -6.90 -6.27
N LYS A 78 -11.49 -7.95 -5.49
CA LYS A 78 -10.86 -9.27 -5.64
C LYS A 78 -9.33 -9.26 -5.45
N TYR A 79 -8.84 -8.31 -4.69
CA TYR A 79 -7.46 -8.34 -4.23
C TYR A 79 -7.30 -9.41 -3.16
N THR A 80 -6.11 -9.97 -3.05
CA THR A 80 -5.82 -10.93 -2.00
C THR A 80 -5.60 -10.20 -0.69
N VAL A 81 -6.45 -10.46 0.30
CA VAL A 81 -6.38 -9.79 1.60
C VAL A 81 -6.08 -10.83 2.69
N THR A 82 -5.02 -10.59 3.43
CA THR A 82 -4.64 -11.41 4.58
C THR A 82 -4.71 -10.53 5.83
N ILE A 83 -5.48 -10.97 6.81
CA ILE A 83 -5.61 -10.26 8.08
C ILE A 83 -4.65 -10.88 9.06
N ILE A 84 -3.81 -10.05 9.65
CA ILE A 84 -2.84 -10.44 10.67
C ILE A 84 -3.44 -10.13 12.03
N ASP A 85 -3.94 -11.16 12.69
CA ASP A 85 -4.44 -11.06 14.06
C ASP A 85 -3.38 -11.62 14.99
N ASP A 86 -2.43 -10.77 15.37
CA ASP A 86 -1.29 -11.17 16.15
C ASP A 86 -1.39 -10.62 17.57
N LYS A 87 -0.93 -11.42 18.52
CA LYS A 87 -0.81 -10.99 19.92
C LYS A 87 0.32 -10.02 20.12
N PHE A 88 1.24 -9.96 19.16
CA PHE A 88 2.32 -8.99 19.13
C PHE A 88 1.91 -7.79 18.28
N THR A 89 2.67 -6.71 18.38
CA THR A 89 2.39 -5.51 17.58
C THR A 89 2.76 -5.75 16.13
N TYR A 90 1.76 -5.86 15.26
CA TYR A 90 1.96 -5.86 13.82
C TYR A 90 1.85 -4.42 13.33
N HIS A 91 2.98 -3.82 13.00
CA HIS A 91 3.04 -2.39 12.68
C HIS A 91 3.90 -2.05 11.46
N PRO A 92 3.93 -2.87 10.39
CA PRO A 92 4.69 -2.54 9.20
C PRO A 92 4.00 -1.47 8.36
N LYS A 93 4.79 -0.80 7.54
CA LYS A 93 4.33 0.16 6.55
C LYS A 93 5.24 0.02 5.35
N LEU A 94 5.00 -1.04 4.57
CA LEU A 94 5.81 -1.41 3.41
C LEU A 94 4.92 -1.56 2.19
N TYR A 95 5.42 -1.07 1.07
CA TYR A 95 4.77 -1.17 -0.22
C TYR A 95 5.79 -1.71 -1.22
N PHE A 96 5.63 -2.95 -1.62
CA PHE A 96 6.58 -3.67 -2.45
C PHE A 96 6.04 -3.85 -3.86
N PHE A 97 6.63 -3.16 -4.81
CA PHE A 97 6.24 -3.19 -6.21
C PHE A 97 7.14 -4.13 -7.00
N LYS A 98 6.55 -4.92 -7.88
CA LYS A 98 7.26 -5.88 -8.73
C LYS A 98 6.79 -5.80 -10.17
N SER A 99 7.70 -6.10 -11.07
CA SER A 99 7.43 -6.37 -12.48
C SER A 99 8.50 -7.31 -13.02
N LYS A 100 8.37 -7.72 -14.30
CA LYS A 100 9.39 -8.56 -14.94
C LYS A 100 10.76 -7.90 -15.01
N ILE A 101 10.80 -6.57 -14.98
CA ILE A 101 12.02 -5.80 -15.21
C ILE A 101 12.60 -5.18 -13.95
N GLY A 102 11.96 -5.36 -12.81
CA GLY A 102 12.50 -4.81 -11.58
C GLY A 102 11.56 -4.81 -10.41
N MET A 103 11.99 -4.13 -9.36
CA MET A 103 11.25 -4.02 -8.11
C MET A 103 11.52 -2.66 -7.48
N ALA A 104 10.59 -2.20 -6.66
CA ALA A 104 10.73 -0.99 -5.85
C ALA A 104 10.08 -1.21 -4.49
N LEU A 105 10.66 -0.61 -3.47
CA LEU A 105 10.15 -0.71 -2.11
C LEU A 105 9.96 0.70 -1.55
N LEU A 106 8.74 1.03 -1.15
CA LEU A 106 8.46 2.19 -0.32
C LEU A 106 8.30 1.74 1.11
N MET A 107 8.94 2.42 2.03
CA MET A 107 8.86 2.10 3.45
C MET A 107 8.92 3.37 4.28
N GLY A 108 8.33 3.33 5.47
CA GLY A 108 8.34 4.48 6.35
C GLY A 108 7.20 4.41 7.35
N SER A 109 6.63 5.57 7.70
CA SER A 109 5.57 5.68 8.69
C SER A 109 4.16 5.79 8.10
N SER A 110 4.01 5.62 6.78
CA SER A 110 2.74 5.84 6.09
C SER A 110 1.91 4.58 5.97
N ASN A 111 0.89 4.45 6.81
CA ASN A 111 -0.14 3.43 6.65
C ASN A 111 -0.96 3.68 5.38
N PHE A 112 -1.63 2.65 4.89
CA PHE A 112 -2.51 2.77 3.72
C PHE A 112 -3.82 3.43 4.13
N THR A 113 -3.75 4.71 4.48
CA THR A 113 -4.83 5.53 4.99
C THR A 113 -4.75 6.92 4.38
N TYR A 114 -5.83 7.68 4.47
CA TYR A 114 -5.83 9.06 4.02
C TYR A 114 -4.75 9.88 4.76
N ALA A 115 -4.65 9.70 6.06
CA ALA A 115 -3.65 10.42 6.87
C ALA A 115 -2.21 10.02 6.52
N GLY A 116 -1.99 8.79 6.02
CA GLY A 116 -0.68 8.30 5.60
C GLY A 116 -0.29 8.79 4.21
N PHE A 117 -1.24 9.20 3.41
CA PHE A 117 -1.06 9.66 2.04
C PHE A 117 -1.58 11.07 1.87
#